data_b75344f529f0573700c13dce6b252162
#
_entry.id   b75344f529f0573700c13dce6b252162
#
_cell.length_a   1.000
_cell.length_b   1.000
_cell.length_c   1.000
_cell.angle_alpha   90.00
_cell.angle_beta   90.00
_cell.angle_gamma   90.00
#
_symmetry.space_group_name_H-M   'P 1'
#
loop_
_entity.id
_entity.type
_entity.pdbx_description
1 polymer ?
#
loop_
_entity_poly.entity_id
_entity_poly.type
_entity_poly.pdbx_seq_one_letter_code
_entity_poly.pdbx_strand_id
1 'polypeptide(L)'
;VQEFDFDEKNGEISNGHVIIRFPEGVGTPDGSTIDEEGMLWIAHWGGACVLRWNPQTGEMIGKVNVPTRDITSVAFGGDDLGTLFITTVSAWVPDSVKARYPDSGSLFAIKPGVKGLPSKVFAY
;
A
#
# COMPACT_ATOMS: atom_id res chain seq x y z
N VAL A 1 -1.35 -10.77 -4.66
CA VAL A 1 0.11 -10.56 -4.62
C VAL A 1 0.81 -11.85 -4.97
N GLN A 2 1.87 -11.74 -5.75
CA GLN A 2 2.76 -12.86 -6.08
C GLN A 2 4.13 -12.59 -5.47
N GLU A 3 4.78 -13.64 -5.01
CA GLU A 3 6.16 -13.66 -4.54
C GLU A 3 7.01 -14.46 -5.53
N PHE A 4 8.26 -14.03 -5.71
CA PHE A 4 9.24 -14.66 -6.57
C PHE A 4 10.60 -14.71 -5.84
N ASP A 5 11.38 -15.74 -6.09
CA ASP A 5 12.80 -15.71 -5.78
C ASP A 5 13.50 -14.77 -6.77
N PHE A 6 14.42 -13.94 -6.26
CA PHE A 6 15.19 -13.00 -7.07
C PHE A 6 16.68 -13.31 -7.02
N ASP A 7 17.26 -13.61 -8.18
CA ASP A 7 18.71 -13.74 -8.33
C ASP A 7 19.34 -12.37 -8.61
N GLU A 8 19.91 -11.76 -7.59
CA GLU A 8 20.55 -10.43 -7.70
C GLU A 8 21.73 -10.42 -8.69
N LYS A 9 22.39 -11.56 -8.94
CA LYS A 9 23.56 -11.64 -9.82
C LYS A 9 23.17 -11.59 -11.29
N ASN A 10 22.09 -12.26 -11.65
CA ASN A 10 21.65 -12.39 -13.04
C ASN A 10 20.42 -11.49 -13.34
N GLY A 11 19.75 -10.92 -12.32
CA GLY A 11 18.54 -10.13 -12.46
C GLY A 11 17.32 -10.96 -12.84
N GLU A 12 17.32 -12.26 -12.54
CA GLU A 12 16.25 -13.19 -12.90
C GLU A 12 15.29 -13.43 -11.73
N ILE A 13 14.02 -13.65 -12.06
CA ILE A 13 12.99 -14.08 -11.10
C ILE A 13 12.57 -15.53 -11.39
N SER A 14 12.29 -16.30 -10.32
CA SER A 14 11.86 -17.70 -10.41
C SER A 14 10.87 -18.05 -9.31
N ASN A 15 10.32 -19.27 -9.32
CA ASN A 15 9.46 -19.83 -8.28
C ASN A 15 8.24 -18.95 -7.91
N GLY A 16 7.67 -18.26 -8.90
CA GLY A 16 6.51 -17.38 -8.69
C GLY A 16 5.29 -18.12 -8.13
N HIS A 17 4.74 -17.63 -7.03
CA HIS A 17 3.52 -18.17 -6.43
C HIS A 17 2.66 -17.06 -5.79
N VAL A 18 1.36 -17.33 -5.62
CA VAL A 18 0.43 -16.37 -5.02
C VAL A 18 0.48 -16.49 -3.51
N ILE A 19 0.80 -15.38 -2.83
CA ILE A 19 0.84 -15.29 -1.36
C ILE A 19 -0.40 -14.60 -0.77
N ILE A 20 -1.02 -13.65 -1.48
CA ILE A 20 -2.23 -12.96 -1.01
C ILE A 20 -3.26 -12.95 -2.13
N ARG A 21 -4.49 -13.35 -1.80
CA ARG A 21 -5.69 -13.18 -2.65
C ARG A 21 -6.62 -12.18 -1.98
N PHE A 22 -6.98 -11.13 -2.70
CA PHE A 22 -7.88 -10.10 -2.18
C PHE A 22 -9.32 -10.58 -2.25
N PRO A 23 -10.13 -10.34 -1.19
CA PRO A 23 -11.57 -10.59 -1.25
C PRO A 23 -12.25 -9.60 -2.21
N GLU A 24 -13.41 -9.97 -2.72
CA GLU A 24 -14.22 -9.08 -3.55
C GLU A 24 -14.66 -7.84 -2.75
N GLY A 25 -14.79 -6.71 -3.46
CA GLY A 25 -15.32 -5.46 -2.89
C GLY A 25 -14.32 -4.60 -2.10
N VAL A 26 -13.07 -5.04 -1.94
CA VAL A 26 -12.03 -4.22 -1.27
C VAL A 26 -11.34 -3.22 -2.19
N GLY A 27 -11.70 -3.19 -3.47
CA GLY A 27 -11.02 -2.40 -4.49
C GLY A 27 -9.85 -3.14 -5.14
N THR A 28 -9.11 -2.44 -6.00
CA THR A 28 -7.96 -2.99 -6.73
C THR A 28 -6.66 -2.61 -6.02
N PRO A 29 -5.71 -3.54 -5.81
CA PRO A 29 -4.41 -3.19 -5.23
C PRO A 29 -3.65 -2.23 -6.15
N ASP A 30 -3.01 -1.22 -5.54
CA ASP A 30 -2.17 -0.22 -6.20
C ASP A 30 -0.82 -0.14 -5.47
N GLY A 31 -0.29 1.04 -5.16
CA GLY A 31 1.00 1.18 -4.50
C GLY A 31 1.08 0.50 -3.14
N SER A 32 2.26 0.02 -2.78
CA SER A 32 2.49 -0.72 -1.54
C SER A 32 3.83 -0.40 -0.90
N THR A 33 3.95 -0.70 0.39
CA THR A 33 5.18 -0.62 1.17
C THR A 33 5.22 -1.75 2.20
N ILE A 34 6.39 -1.95 2.83
CA ILE A 34 6.60 -2.95 3.88
C ILE A 34 6.97 -2.25 5.19
N ASP A 35 6.52 -2.79 6.33
CA ASP A 35 6.91 -2.29 7.65
C ASP A 35 8.06 -3.10 8.27
N GLU A 36 8.55 -2.65 9.44
CA GLU A 36 9.66 -3.26 10.16
C GLU A 36 9.37 -4.70 10.66
N GLU A 37 8.10 -5.07 10.75
CA GLU A 37 7.65 -6.43 11.10
C GLU A 37 7.53 -7.34 9.85
N GLY A 38 7.83 -6.81 8.65
CA GLY A 38 7.72 -7.53 7.39
C GLY A 38 6.31 -7.62 6.83
N MET A 39 5.36 -6.82 7.34
CA MET A 39 3.98 -6.83 6.87
C MET A 39 3.80 -5.87 5.70
N LEU A 40 2.98 -6.26 4.72
CA LEU A 40 2.68 -5.46 3.53
C LEU A 40 1.52 -4.49 3.79
N TRP A 41 1.73 -3.22 3.46
CA TRP A 41 0.72 -2.18 3.42
C TRP A 41 0.37 -1.89 1.96
N ILE A 42 -0.88 -2.09 1.59
CA ILE A 42 -1.32 -1.99 0.19
C ILE A 42 -2.47 -0.99 0.09
N ALA A 43 -2.29 0.00 -0.78
CA ALA A 43 -3.34 0.94 -1.17
C ALA A 43 -4.39 0.22 -2.04
N HIS A 44 -5.67 0.51 -1.81
CA HIS A 44 -6.76 -0.10 -2.57
C HIS A 44 -7.53 0.97 -3.35
N TRP A 45 -7.29 1.03 -4.66
CA TRP A 45 -8.04 1.87 -5.60
C TRP A 45 -9.51 1.45 -5.60
N GLY A 46 -10.42 2.41 -5.42
CA GLY A 46 -11.85 2.15 -5.33
C GLY A 46 -12.33 1.58 -4.00
N GLY A 47 -11.40 1.22 -3.10
CA GLY A 47 -11.68 0.57 -1.82
C GLY A 47 -11.78 1.51 -0.62
N ALA A 48 -11.42 2.78 -0.77
CA ALA A 48 -11.39 3.78 0.31
C ALA A 48 -10.57 3.33 1.54
N CYS A 49 -9.54 2.54 1.33
CA CYS A 49 -8.74 1.99 2.42
C CYS A 49 -7.30 1.64 2.01
N VAL A 50 -6.47 1.50 3.03
CA VAL A 50 -5.18 0.81 3.00
C VAL A 50 -5.32 -0.44 3.86
N LEU A 51 -4.88 -1.59 3.36
CA LEU A 51 -4.92 -2.86 4.08
C LEU A 51 -3.51 -3.31 4.45
N ARG A 52 -3.37 -3.83 5.66
CA ARG A 52 -2.13 -4.45 6.17
C ARG A 52 -2.26 -5.97 6.11
N TRP A 53 -1.28 -6.62 5.51
CA TRP A 53 -1.29 -8.06 5.25
C TRP A 53 -0.06 -8.75 5.80
N ASN A 54 -0.26 -9.95 6.34
CA ASN A 54 0.84 -10.85 6.64
C ASN A 54 1.18 -11.67 5.38
N PRO A 55 2.34 -11.46 4.74
CA PRO A 55 2.69 -12.16 3.51
C PRO A 55 2.96 -13.66 3.72
N GLN A 56 3.32 -14.10 4.94
CA GLN A 56 3.57 -15.51 5.25
C GLN A 56 2.29 -16.33 5.38
N THR A 57 1.20 -15.71 5.88
CA THR A 57 -0.09 -16.40 6.08
C THR A 57 -1.14 -16.05 5.03
N GLY A 58 -0.94 -14.94 4.30
CA GLY A 58 -1.93 -14.39 3.37
C GLY A 58 -3.13 -13.71 4.06
N GLU A 59 -3.06 -13.49 5.38
CA GLU A 59 -4.15 -12.91 6.16
C GLU A 59 -4.10 -11.39 6.21
N MET A 60 -5.26 -10.75 6.13
CA MET A 60 -5.43 -9.33 6.42
C MET A 60 -5.42 -9.12 7.94
N ILE A 61 -4.43 -8.35 8.43
CA ILE A 61 -4.21 -8.11 9.86
C ILE A 61 -4.50 -6.67 10.29
N GLY A 62 -4.80 -5.77 9.34
CA GLY A 62 -5.12 -4.39 9.67
C GLY A 62 -5.78 -3.65 8.51
N LYS A 63 -6.54 -2.59 8.86
CA LYS A 63 -7.21 -1.72 7.90
C LYS A 63 -7.20 -0.28 8.37
N VAL A 64 -6.85 0.62 7.44
CA VAL A 64 -6.98 2.07 7.59
C VAL A 64 -8.06 2.54 6.61
N ASN A 65 -9.16 3.09 7.13
CA ASN A 65 -10.15 3.75 6.28
C ASN A 65 -9.67 5.17 5.96
N VAL A 66 -9.77 5.56 4.69
CA VAL A 66 -9.36 6.88 4.20
C VAL A 66 -10.61 7.59 3.67
N PRO A 67 -10.83 8.91 3.98
CA PRO A 67 -12.05 9.62 3.59
C PRO A 67 -12.06 10.01 2.09
N THR A 68 -11.55 9.14 1.24
CA THR A 68 -11.63 9.23 -0.23
C THR A 68 -11.67 7.84 -0.84
N ARG A 69 -12.21 7.72 -2.07
CA ARG A 69 -12.43 6.43 -2.70
C ARG A 69 -11.14 5.81 -3.27
N ASP A 70 -10.37 6.65 -3.99
CA ASP A 70 -9.29 6.17 -4.86
C ASP A 70 -7.92 6.43 -4.22
N ILE A 71 -7.43 5.43 -3.51
CA ILE A 71 -6.13 5.42 -2.85
C ILE A 71 -5.10 4.88 -3.82
N THR A 72 -3.98 5.59 -4.00
CA THR A 72 -3.01 5.27 -5.05
C THR A 72 -1.72 4.64 -4.54
N SER A 73 -1.17 5.16 -3.43
CA SER A 73 0.08 4.62 -2.90
C SER A 73 0.24 4.91 -1.42
N VAL A 74 1.20 4.24 -0.80
CA VAL A 74 1.58 4.39 0.60
C VAL A 74 3.08 4.35 0.76
N ALA A 75 3.61 5.15 1.70
CA ALA A 75 5.01 5.12 2.07
C ALA A 75 5.19 5.52 3.55
N PHE A 76 6.10 4.86 4.23
CA PHE A 76 6.55 5.30 5.55
C PHE A 76 7.53 6.46 5.45
N GLY A 77 7.43 7.41 6.38
CA GLY A 77 8.30 8.58 6.47
C GLY A 77 8.26 9.22 7.85
N GLY A 78 8.77 10.46 7.92
CA GLY A 78 9.08 11.13 9.18
C GLY A 78 10.46 10.72 9.71
N ASP A 79 10.96 11.41 10.72
CA ASP A 79 12.33 11.22 11.26
C ASP A 79 12.55 9.80 11.78
N ASP A 80 11.50 9.16 12.29
CA ASP A 80 11.53 7.83 12.87
C ASP A 80 10.86 6.75 12.00
N LEU A 81 10.47 7.08 10.75
CA LEU A 81 9.69 6.24 9.85
C LEU A 81 8.35 5.74 10.44
N GLY A 82 7.83 6.42 11.47
CA GLY A 82 6.61 6.06 12.18
C GLY A 82 5.33 6.66 11.59
N THR A 83 5.41 7.40 10.49
CA THR A 83 4.26 8.01 9.81
C THR A 83 4.03 7.34 8.47
N LEU A 84 2.83 6.79 8.27
CA LEU A 84 2.39 6.28 6.97
C LEU A 84 1.72 7.40 6.20
N PHE A 85 2.32 7.81 5.09
CA PHE A 85 1.77 8.75 4.13
C PHE A 85 0.97 7.98 3.07
N ILE A 86 -0.19 8.54 2.69
CA ILE A 86 -1.15 7.89 1.80
C ILE A 86 -1.52 8.88 0.71
N THR A 87 -1.20 8.57 -0.54
CA THR A 87 -1.56 9.39 -1.70
C THR A 87 -2.90 8.95 -2.28
N THR A 88 -3.60 9.91 -2.87
CA THR A 88 -4.91 9.72 -3.48
C THR A 88 -4.98 10.47 -4.80
N VAL A 89 -6.02 10.26 -5.59
CA VAL A 89 -6.19 10.90 -6.88
C VAL A 89 -7.51 11.66 -6.99
N SER A 90 -7.49 12.80 -7.71
CA SER A 90 -8.70 13.52 -8.13
C SER A 90 -8.85 13.58 -9.67
N ALA A 91 -7.77 13.31 -10.41
CA ALA A 91 -7.83 13.23 -11.87
C ALA A 91 -8.70 12.04 -12.30
N TRP A 92 -9.47 12.23 -13.36
CA TRP A 92 -10.39 11.23 -13.94
C TRP A 92 -11.48 10.69 -13.00
N VAL A 93 -11.60 11.26 -11.79
CA VAL A 93 -12.67 10.90 -10.86
C VAL A 93 -13.94 11.63 -11.28
N PRO A 94 -15.09 10.94 -11.47
CA PRO A 94 -16.37 11.55 -11.81
C PRO A 94 -16.80 12.59 -10.77
N ASP A 95 -17.46 13.66 -11.21
CA ASP A 95 -17.90 14.77 -10.32
C ASP A 95 -18.83 14.29 -9.20
N SER A 96 -19.68 13.30 -9.47
CA SER A 96 -20.53 12.66 -8.45
C SER A 96 -19.75 11.99 -7.33
N VAL A 97 -18.58 11.43 -7.66
CA VAL A 97 -17.66 10.83 -6.68
C VAL A 97 -16.90 11.91 -5.93
N LYS A 98 -16.42 12.96 -6.62
CA LYS A 98 -15.78 14.12 -5.98
C LYS A 98 -16.70 14.81 -4.98
N ALA A 99 -17.99 14.96 -5.33
CA ALA A 99 -18.99 15.53 -4.42
C ALA A 99 -19.15 14.69 -3.13
N ARG A 100 -19.03 13.37 -3.23
CA ARG A 100 -19.09 12.45 -2.07
C ARG A 100 -17.77 12.40 -1.29
N TYR A 101 -16.65 12.61 -1.98
CA TYR A 101 -15.30 12.53 -1.45
C TYR A 101 -14.51 13.80 -1.79
N PRO A 102 -14.80 14.94 -1.08
CA PRO A 102 -14.22 16.25 -1.41
C PRO A 102 -12.69 16.29 -1.25
N ASP A 103 -12.13 15.41 -0.42
CA ASP A 103 -10.69 15.33 -0.18
C ASP A 103 -9.95 14.45 -1.20
N SER A 104 -10.58 14.04 -2.31
CA SER A 104 -9.93 13.31 -3.40
C SER A 104 -8.74 14.11 -3.96
N GLY A 105 -7.58 13.46 -4.07
CA GLY A 105 -6.32 14.08 -4.49
C GLY A 105 -5.47 14.65 -3.35
N SER A 106 -5.95 14.61 -2.11
CA SER A 106 -5.17 15.01 -0.94
C SER A 106 -4.14 13.95 -0.55
N LEU A 107 -3.11 14.41 0.15
CA LEU A 107 -2.15 13.56 0.87
C LEU A 107 -2.62 13.38 2.31
N PHE A 108 -2.77 12.14 2.73
CA PHE A 108 -3.11 11.79 4.11
C PHE A 108 -1.89 11.25 4.85
N ALA A 109 -1.90 11.36 6.18
CA ALA A 109 -0.87 10.82 7.04
C ALA A 109 -1.47 10.27 8.34
N ILE A 110 -0.97 9.12 8.79
CA ILE A 110 -1.34 8.51 10.07
C ILE A 110 -0.10 7.96 10.78
N LYS A 111 -0.24 7.72 12.08
CA LYS A 111 0.72 6.94 12.87
C LYS A 111 0.11 5.58 13.18
N PRO A 112 0.44 4.52 12.42
CA PRO A 112 -0.19 3.22 12.56
C PRO A 112 0.30 2.38 13.74
N GLY A 113 1.30 2.88 14.48
CA GLY A 113 1.89 2.18 15.64
C GLY A 113 3.04 1.22 15.29
N VAL A 114 3.40 1.14 14.02
CA VAL A 114 4.58 0.42 13.50
C VAL A 114 5.39 1.36 12.63
N LYS A 115 6.63 1.01 12.35
CA LYS A 115 7.56 1.81 11.54
C LYS A 115 7.82 1.16 10.19
N GLY A 116 8.21 1.97 9.23
CA GLY A 116 8.74 1.50 7.95
C GLY A 116 10.21 1.09 8.04
N LEU A 117 10.69 0.51 6.96
CA LEU A 117 12.12 0.21 6.78
C LEU A 117 12.83 1.40 6.11
N PRO A 118 14.09 1.68 6.46
CA PRO A 118 14.90 2.65 5.73
C PRO A 118 15.03 2.23 4.26
N SER A 119 14.89 3.20 3.35
CA SER A 119 15.13 2.94 1.93
C SER A 119 16.58 2.57 1.70
N LYS A 120 16.82 1.54 0.89
CA LYS A 120 18.17 1.18 0.45
C LYS A 120 18.70 2.28 -0.48
N VAL A 121 19.96 2.68 -0.28
CA VAL A 121 20.62 3.66 -1.16
C VAL A 121 21.01 2.94 -2.44
N PHE A 122 20.74 3.60 -3.59
CA PHE A 122 21.25 3.12 -4.87
C PHE A 122 22.77 3.22 -4.87
N ALA A 123 23.46 2.10 -5.07
CA ALA A 123 24.91 2.06 -5.23
C ALA A 123 25.28 2.17 -6.72
N TYR A 124 26.19 3.13 -7.03
CA TYR A 124 26.75 3.28 -8.39
C TYR A 124 27.85 2.25 -8.61
#